data_86112369863b4fa40696b3d1d62a0869
#
_entry.id   86112369863b4fa40696b3d1d62a0869
#
_cell.length_a   1.000
_cell.length_b   1.000
_cell.length_c   1.000
_cell.angle_alpha   90.00
_cell.angle_beta   90.00
_cell.angle_gamma   90.00
#
_symmetry.space_group_name_H-M   'P 1'
#
loop_
_entity.id
_entity.type
_entity.pdbx_description
1 polymer ?
#
loop_
_entity_poly.entity_id
_entity_poly.type
_entity_poly.pdbx_seq_one_letter_code
_entity_poly.pdbx_strand_id
1 'polypeptide(L)'
;LISSGAVASGKSEINIGKQLDAVSSRQLYSAIGQAKLINRYYDLFREQGICCGQVLTTKESFSTRTQYLTQKHCMEVMLNHHVIPIVNENDTISVTELMFTDNDELSGLIATMMNADTLIILSNVNGIYTGNPTDPNTQLLPQIIPGQQDLEAYIQSGKSSFGRGGMLTKCKIACQVAEEGIEVIIANGKRDNILNLILHQPEKTLCTRFVPGEKNVSNIKKWIAHSEDFAKGKIVINAGAEEALSSPKASSILLVGVTRIEGDFEKDD
;
A
#
# COMPACT_ATOMS: atom_id res chain seq x y z
N LEU A 1 2.36 -5.26 9.99
CA LEU A 1 2.53 -3.82 10.20
C LEU A 1 3.46 -3.28 9.12
N ILE A 2 3.10 -2.15 8.49
CA ILE A 2 3.96 -1.48 7.49
C ILE A 2 4.52 -0.22 8.13
N SER A 3 5.82 0.01 7.99
CA SER A 3 6.49 1.12 8.66
C SER A 3 7.40 1.88 7.70
N SER A 4 7.32 3.20 7.76
CA SER A 4 8.27 4.13 7.15
C SER A 4 9.32 4.57 8.18
N GLY A 5 10.31 5.35 7.71
CA GLY A 5 11.21 6.08 8.59
C GLY A 5 12.66 5.59 8.61
N ALA A 6 13.00 4.56 7.83
CA ALA A 6 14.38 4.06 7.76
C ALA A 6 15.36 5.15 7.31
N VAL A 7 15.08 5.82 6.18
CA VAL A 7 15.94 6.92 5.67
C VAL A 7 16.09 8.06 6.69
N ALA A 8 14.98 8.46 7.32
CA ALA A 8 15.01 9.53 8.34
C ALA A 8 15.82 9.11 9.59
N SER A 9 15.66 7.87 10.04
CA SER A 9 16.41 7.30 11.16
C SER A 9 17.90 7.25 10.86
N GLY A 10 18.30 6.83 9.64
CA GLY A 10 19.71 6.79 9.26
C GLY A 10 20.32 8.19 9.12
N LYS A 11 19.56 9.14 8.58
CA LYS A 11 20.02 10.53 8.48
C LYS A 11 20.30 11.17 9.86
N SER A 12 19.61 10.72 10.91
CA SER A 12 19.88 11.19 12.27
C SER A 12 21.13 10.57 12.90
N GLU A 13 21.66 9.47 12.34
CA GLU A 13 22.82 8.75 12.91
C GLU A 13 24.14 9.24 12.37
N ILE A 14 24.21 9.63 11.10
CA ILE A 14 25.47 10.03 10.49
C ILE A 14 25.35 11.39 9.81
N ASN A 15 26.39 12.19 9.96
CA ASN A 15 26.57 13.42 9.19
C ASN A 15 27.59 13.17 8.08
N ILE A 16 27.13 13.23 6.83
CA ILE A 16 27.99 13.00 5.67
C ILE A 16 28.57 14.34 5.24
N GLY A 17 29.90 14.49 5.39
CA GLY A 17 30.63 15.70 5.00
C GLY A 17 30.74 15.93 3.50
N LYS A 18 30.34 14.96 2.66
CA LYS A 18 30.30 15.07 1.20
C LYS A 18 28.86 14.95 0.69
N GLN A 19 28.55 15.75 -0.30
CA GLN A 19 27.24 15.67 -0.97
C GLN A 19 27.22 14.40 -1.82
N LEU A 20 26.30 13.48 -1.49
CA LEU A 20 25.97 12.32 -2.29
C LEU A 20 24.80 12.65 -3.21
N ASP A 21 24.69 11.95 -4.33
CA ASP A 21 23.46 11.96 -5.13
C ASP A 21 22.28 11.42 -4.34
N ALA A 22 21.06 11.64 -4.87
CA ALA A 22 19.83 11.29 -4.14
C ALA A 22 19.68 9.78 -3.90
N VAL A 23 20.12 8.94 -4.86
CA VAL A 23 20.01 7.48 -4.75
C VAL A 23 21.01 6.97 -3.71
N SER A 24 22.29 7.34 -3.84
CA SER A 24 23.34 6.94 -2.89
C SER A 24 23.03 7.40 -1.46
N SER A 25 22.50 8.62 -1.31
CA SER A 25 22.09 9.15 -0.01
C SER A 25 20.96 8.30 0.59
N ARG A 26 19.96 7.95 -0.20
CA ARG A 26 18.83 7.11 0.25
C ARG A 26 19.30 5.72 0.64
N GLN A 27 20.11 5.07 -0.21
CA GLN A 27 20.66 3.75 0.06
C GLN A 27 21.47 3.72 1.37
N LEU A 28 22.37 4.68 1.56
CA LEU A 28 23.20 4.76 2.76
C LEU A 28 22.38 4.99 4.01
N TYR A 29 21.47 5.98 3.99
CA TYR A 29 20.64 6.28 5.15
C TYR A 29 19.67 5.16 5.47
N SER A 30 19.07 4.51 4.46
CA SER A 30 18.17 3.38 4.71
C SER A 30 18.91 2.17 5.29
N ALA A 31 20.11 1.86 4.79
CA ALA A 31 20.92 0.76 5.32
C ALA A 31 21.20 0.90 6.82
N ILE A 32 21.56 2.10 7.27
CA ILE A 32 21.80 2.39 8.69
C ILE A 32 20.48 2.47 9.45
N GLY A 33 19.52 3.22 8.92
CA GLY A 33 18.30 3.54 9.64
C GLY A 33 17.33 2.39 9.74
N GLN A 34 17.35 1.42 8.81
CA GLN A 34 16.50 0.24 8.87
C GLN A 34 16.85 -0.63 10.10
N ALA A 35 18.13 -0.78 10.42
CA ALA A 35 18.55 -1.49 11.62
C ALA A 35 18.04 -0.80 12.90
N LYS A 36 18.12 0.53 12.96
CA LYS A 36 17.59 1.32 14.08
C LYS A 36 16.07 1.22 14.19
N LEU A 37 15.38 1.30 13.07
CA LEU A 37 13.92 1.22 13.00
C LEU A 37 13.42 -0.13 13.51
N ILE A 38 13.97 -1.23 13.03
CA ILE A 38 13.54 -2.57 13.44
C ILE A 38 13.87 -2.85 14.90
N ASN A 39 15.04 -2.40 15.39
CA ASN A 39 15.40 -2.53 16.81
C ASN A 39 14.40 -1.80 17.70
N ARG A 40 13.91 -0.60 17.28
CA ARG A 40 12.89 0.12 18.04
C ARG A 40 11.59 -0.66 18.17
N TYR A 41 11.12 -1.30 17.08
CA TYR A 41 9.96 -2.19 17.14
C TYR A 41 10.23 -3.40 18.05
N TYR A 42 11.41 -4.00 17.94
CA TYR A 42 11.81 -5.13 18.75
C TYR A 42 11.73 -4.80 20.25
N ASP A 43 12.28 -3.66 20.66
CA ASP A 43 12.28 -3.23 22.06
C ASP A 43 10.84 -3.04 22.56
N LEU A 44 10.00 -2.30 21.80
CA LEU A 44 8.62 -2.01 22.19
C LEU A 44 7.75 -3.26 22.29
N PHE A 45 7.85 -4.18 21.35
CA PHE A 45 7.05 -5.40 21.34
C PHE A 45 7.53 -6.43 22.36
N ARG A 46 8.85 -6.51 22.57
CA ARG A 46 9.47 -7.42 23.53
C ARG A 46 8.99 -7.13 24.96
N GLU A 47 8.83 -5.88 25.35
CA GLU A 47 8.28 -5.48 26.65
C GLU A 47 6.88 -6.05 26.92
N GLN A 48 6.14 -6.30 25.84
CA GLN A 48 4.77 -6.89 25.88
C GLN A 48 4.78 -8.40 25.63
N GLY A 49 5.92 -9.05 25.52
CA GLY A 49 6.04 -10.46 25.20
C GLY A 49 5.64 -10.80 23.75
N ILE A 50 5.59 -9.83 22.86
CA ILE A 50 5.20 -10.00 21.45
C ILE A 50 6.45 -10.15 20.58
N CYS A 51 6.47 -11.19 19.75
CA CYS A 51 7.52 -11.41 18.77
C CYS A 51 7.21 -10.67 17.47
N CYS A 52 8.20 -10.02 16.88
CA CYS A 52 8.08 -9.44 15.54
C CYS A 52 9.29 -9.80 14.68
N GLY A 53 9.12 -9.75 13.36
CA GLY A 53 10.18 -10.05 12.41
C GLY A 53 10.14 -9.08 11.22
N GLN A 54 11.33 -8.77 10.70
CA GLN A 54 11.48 -7.87 9.57
C GLN A 54 11.17 -8.56 8.24
N VAL A 55 10.42 -7.87 7.37
CA VAL A 55 10.20 -8.24 5.97
C VAL A 55 10.54 -7.03 5.11
N LEU A 56 11.60 -7.13 4.31
CA LEU A 56 11.95 -6.10 3.33
C LEU A 56 11.51 -6.55 1.95
N THR A 57 10.84 -5.68 1.23
CA THR A 57 10.29 -5.95 -0.10
C THR A 57 10.65 -4.85 -1.09
N THR A 58 10.56 -5.14 -2.37
CA THR A 58 10.65 -4.18 -3.46
C THR A 58 9.41 -4.30 -4.33
N LYS A 59 9.15 -3.33 -5.18
CA LYS A 59 8.06 -3.39 -6.15
C LYS A 59 8.18 -4.65 -7.04
N GLU A 60 9.40 -5.01 -7.40
CA GLU A 60 9.73 -6.22 -8.14
C GLU A 60 9.24 -7.53 -7.49
N SER A 61 9.18 -7.56 -6.15
CA SER A 61 8.67 -8.72 -5.39
C SER A 61 7.18 -9.02 -5.65
N PHE A 62 6.47 -8.09 -6.27
CA PHE A 62 5.07 -8.26 -6.68
C PHE A 62 4.90 -8.51 -8.18
N SER A 63 5.97 -8.39 -8.99
CA SER A 63 5.92 -8.49 -10.44
C SER A 63 5.64 -9.90 -10.94
N THR A 64 6.18 -10.92 -10.28
CA THR A 64 5.95 -12.31 -10.64
C THR A 64 5.08 -13.03 -9.63
N ARG A 65 4.22 -13.93 -10.13
CA ARG A 65 3.35 -14.73 -9.26
C ARG A 65 4.13 -15.56 -8.24
N THR A 66 5.28 -16.09 -8.62
CA THR A 66 6.12 -16.90 -7.73
C THR A 66 6.64 -16.09 -6.56
N GLN A 67 7.18 -14.89 -6.81
CA GLN A 67 7.68 -14.00 -5.76
C GLN A 67 6.54 -13.53 -4.86
N TYR A 68 5.41 -13.12 -5.44
CA TYR A 68 4.21 -12.73 -4.71
C TYR A 68 3.74 -13.83 -3.75
N LEU A 69 3.61 -15.07 -4.23
CA LEU A 69 3.17 -16.20 -3.39
C LEU A 69 4.21 -16.59 -2.33
N THR A 70 5.51 -16.50 -2.64
CA THR A 70 6.58 -16.76 -1.68
C THR A 70 6.57 -15.75 -0.54
N GLN A 71 6.39 -14.48 -0.86
CA GLN A 71 6.31 -13.41 0.13
C GLN A 71 5.04 -13.53 1.00
N LYS A 72 3.90 -13.82 0.36
CA LYS A 72 2.64 -14.11 1.06
C LYS A 72 2.83 -15.26 2.05
N HIS A 73 3.37 -16.39 1.60
CA HIS A 73 3.60 -17.56 2.43
C HIS A 73 4.51 -17.26 3.62
N CYS A 74 5.60 -16.51 3.40
CA CYS A 74 6.48 -16.09 4.50
C CYS A 74 5.72 -15.35 5.60
N MET A 75 4.88 -14.37 5.24
CA MET A 75 4.10 -13.61 6.21
C MET A 75 3.00 -14.46 6.86
N GLU A 76 2.36 -15.38 6.13
CA GLU A 76 1.40 -16.33 6.70
C GLU A 76 2.06 -17.24 7.73
N VAL A 77 3.26 -17.75 7.46
CA VAL A 77 4.02 -18.56 8.43
C VAL A 77 4.35 -17.75 9.67
N MET A 78 4.80 -16.49 9.53
CA MET A 78 5.06 -15.63 10.68
C MET A 78 3.81 -15.43 11.53
N LEU A 79 2.68 -15.08 10.92
CA LEU A 79 1.42 -14.86 11.63
C LEU A 79 0.91 -16.13 12.32
N ASN A 80 1.01 -17.29 11.69
CA ASN A 80 0.63 -18.58 12.27
C ASN A 80 1.48 -18.96 13.48
N HIS A 81 2.71 -18.41 13.58
CA HIS A 81 3.58 -18.56 14.74
C HIS A 81 3.55 -17.36 15.70
N HIS A 82 2.50 -16.52 15.62
CA HIS A 82 2.32 -15.32 16.46
C HIS A 82 3.47 -14.31 16.36
N VAL A 83 4.12 -14.24 15.21
CA VAL A 83 5.15 -13.25 14.90
C VAL A 83 4.54 -12.13 14.04
N ILE A 84 4.65 -10.88 14.48
CA ILE A 84 4.17 -9.72 13.72
C ILE A 84 5.17 -9.37 12.62
N PRO A 85 4.81 -9.45 11.32
CA PRO A 85 5.66 -8.98 10.24
C PRO A 85 5.76 -7.44 10.28
N ILE A 86 6.97 -6.90 10.36
CA ILE A 86 7.27 -5.48 10.17
C ILE A 86 7.80 -5.30 8.76
N VAL A 87 6.92 -4.80 7.89
CA VAL A 87 7.20 -4.68 6.45
C VAL A 87 7.68 -3.28 6.13
N ASN A 88 8.70 -3.15 5.30
CA ASN A 88 9.15 -1.89 4.73
C ASN A 88 9.73 -2.13 3.32
N GLU A 89 9.85 -1.05 2.55
CA GLU A 89 10.57 -1.10 1.28
C GLU A 89 12.07 -1.38 1.53
N ASN A 90 12.69 -2.17 0.65
CA ASN A 90 14.12 -2.38 0.63
C ASN A 90 14.83 -1.25 -0.14
N ASP A 91 14.90 -0.09 0.48
CA ASP A 91 15.51 1.11 -0.09
C ASP A 91 17.00 0.95 -0.49
N THR A 92 17.65 -0.12 -0.05
CA THR A 92 19.07 -0.36 -0.37
C THR A 92 19.27 -0.90 -1.78
N ILE A 93 18.27 -1.57 -2.32
CA ILE A 93 18.30 -2.16 -3.67
C ILE A 93 17.24 -1.57 -4.59
N SER A 94 16.23 -0.88 -4.07
CA SER A 94 15.22 -0.19 -4.87
C SER A 94 15.85 1.00 -5.58
N VAL A 95 15.89 0.96 -6.90
CA VAL A 95 16.31 2.07 -7.77
C VAL A 95 15.07 2.78 -8.34
N THR A 96 15.25 4.01 -8.81
CA THR A 96 14.22 5.00 -9.11
C THR A 96 12.97 4.51 -9.85
N GLU A 97 13.09 3.55 -10.75
CA GLU A 97 11.98 3.03 -11.58
C GLU A 97 11.20 1.89 -10.91
N LEU A 98 11.80 1.25 -9.91
CA LEU A 98 11.25 0.09 -9.21
C LEU A 98 10.88 0.41 -7.74
N MET A 99 10.77 1.69 -7.42
CA MET A 99 10.40 2.14 -6.08
C MET A 99 8.89 2.27 -5.95
N PHE A 100 8.38 1.94 -4.77
CA PHE A 100 7.05 2.39 -4.40
C PHE A 100 7.01 3.93 -4.34
N THR A 101 5.88 4.50 -4.72
CA THR A 101 5.66 5.95 -4.59
C THR A 101 5.78 6.36 -3.12
N ASP A 102 5.21 5.53 -2.26
CA ASP A 102 5.29 5.62 -0.79
C ASP A 102 4.84 4.30 -0.14
N ASN A 103 4.91 4.25 1.20
CA ASN A 103 4.45 3.08 1.94
C ASN A 103 2.91 2.92 1.98
N ASP A 104 2.14 3.89 1.51
CA ASP A 104 0.69 3.73 1.35
C ASP A 104 0.40 2.74 0.21
N GLU A 105 1.10 2.88 -0.94
CA GLU A 105 1.03 1.93 -2.05
C GLU A 105 1.41 0.52 -1.58
N LEU A 106 2.54 0.39 -0.88
CA LEU A 106 2.97 -0.88 -0.30
C LEU A 106 1.91 -1.44 0.67
N SER A 107 1.26 -0.59 1.47
CA SER A 107 0.25 -1.02 2.44
C SER A 107 -0.99 -1.59 1.75
N GLY A 108 -1.42 -1.00 0.65
CA GLY A 108 -2.52 -1.50 -0.18
C GLY A 108 -2.21 -2.88 -0.75
N LEU A 109 -1.03 -3.02 -1.37
CA LEU A 109 -0.58 -4.30 -1.94
C LEU A 109 -0.50 -5.42 -0.90
N ILE A 110 0.06 -5.13 0.28
CA ILE A 110 0.14 -6.11 1.37
C ILE A 110 -1.25 -6.46 1.92
N ALA A 111 -2.14 -5.48 2.11
CA ALA A 111 -3.49 -5.73 2.59
C ALA A 111 -4.26 -6.64 1.62
N THR A 112 -4.16 -6.37 0.32
CA THR A 112 -4.76 -7.19 -0.74
C THR A 112 -4.15 -8.60 -0.79
N MET A 113 -2.81 -8.70 -0.76
CA MET A 113 -2.09 -9.96 -0.79
C MET A 113 -2.45 -10.86 0.38
N MET A 114 -2.60 -10.30 1.56
CA MET A 114 -2.91 -11.02 2.79
C MET A 114 -4.43 -11.23 2.99
N ASN A 115 -5.28 -10.71 2.10
CA ASN A 115 -6.74 -10.68 2.26
C ASN A 115 -7.15 -10.12 3.64
N ALA A 116 -6.57 -9.00 4.02
CA ALA A 116 -6.92 -8.34 5.27
C ALA A 116 -8.41 -7.99 5.32
N ASP A 117 -9.00 -7.97 6.49
CA ASP A 117 -10.38 -7.50 6.68
C ASP A 117 -10.42 -5.98 6.71
N THR A 118 -9.38 -5.36 7.28
CA THR A 118 -9.28 -3.91 7.43
C THR A 118 -7.83 -3.45 7.24
N LEU A 119 -7.64 -2.37 6.48
CA LEU A 119 -6.39 -1.62 6.37
C LEU A 119 -6.52 -0.30 7.16
N ILE A 120 -5.66 -0.08 8.14
CA ILE A 120 -5.62 1.18 8.90
C ILE A 120 -4.39 1.98 8.47
N ILE A 121 -4.61 3.15 7.87
CA ILE A 121 -3.56 4.10 7.46
C ILE A 121 -3.49 5.21 8.52
N LEU A 122 -2.39 5.25 9.25
CA LEU A 122 -2.15 6.29 10.25
C LEU A 122 -1.46 7.49 9.59
N SER A 123 -2.13 8.63 9.66
CA SER A 123 -1.68 9.92 9.10
C SER A 123 -1.45 10.94 10.22
N ASN A 124 -1.13 12.17 9.84
CA ASN A 124 -1.01 13.32 10.76
C ASN A 124 -2.31 14.15 10.89
N VAL A 125 -3.37 13.74 10.18
CA VAL A 125 -4.71 14.34 10.22
C VAL A 125 -5.75 13.26 10.53
N ASN A 126 -6.94 13.67 10.99
CA ASN A 126 -7.96 12.71 11.44
C ASN A 126 -8.57 11.87 10.29
N GLY A 127 -8.39 12.27 9.03
CA GLY A 127 -8.96 11.59 7.87
C GLY A 127 -9.02 12.54 6.68
N ILE A 128 -9.99 12.33 5.80
CA ILE A 128 -10.21 13.13 4.60
C ILE A 128 -11.16 14.28 4.92
N TYR A 129 -10.81 15.47 4.46
CA TYR A 129 -11.61 16.68 4.66
C TYR A 129 -12.13 17.22 3.33
N THR A 130 -13.23 17.97 3.37
CA THR A 130 -13.81 18.64 2.20
C THR A 130 -12.95 19.81 1.67
N GLY A 131 -11.79 20.05 2.25
CA GLY A 131 -10.82 21.07 1.87
C GLY A 131 -9.59 21.03 2.78
N ASN A 132 -8.92 22.17 2.97
CA ASN A 132 -7.75 22.23 3.85
C ASN A 132 -8.17 22.00 5.32
N PRO A 133 -7.59 21.02 6.04
CA PRO A 133 -7.93 20.75 7.44
C PRO A 133 -7.73 21.93 8.41
N THR A 134 -6.95 22.94 8.02
CA THR A 134 -6.74 24.17 8.83
C THR A 134 -7.81 25.23 8.62
N ASP A 135 -8.68 25.06 7.61
CA ASP A 135 -9.79 25.97 7.35
C ASP A 135 -10.99 25.57 8.23
N PRO A 136 -11.53 26.50 9.06
CA PRO A 136 -12.66 26.21 9.93
C PRO A 136 -13.96 25.84 9.20
N ASN A 137 -14.07 26.13 7.91
CA ASN A 137 -15.24 25.78 7.09
C ASN A 137 -15.17 24.35 6.52
N THR A 138 -14.06 23.65 6.66
CA THR A 138 -13.91 22.27 6.16
C THR A 138 -14.44 21.26 7.15
N GLN A 139 -15.01 20.19 6.63
CA GLN A 139 -15.58 19.11 7.43
C GLN A 139 -14.83 17.82 7.16
N LEU A 140 -14.63 17.02 8.21
CA LEU A 140 -14.15 15.66 8.08
C LEU A 140 -15.22 14.81 7.38
N LEU A 141 -14.83 14.06 6.36
CA LEU A 141 -15.68 13.05 5.72
C LEU A 141 -15.61 11.76 6.55
N PRO A 142 -16.65 11.41 7.32
CA PRO A 142 -16.58 10.22 8.16
C PRO A 142 -16.61 8.92 7.36
N GLN A 143 -17.24 8.95 6.18
CA GLN A 143 -17.40 7.79 5.31
C GLN A 143 -17.23 8.17 3.85
N ILE A 144 -16.59 7.30 3.09
CA ILE A 144 -16.40 7.42 1.63
C ILE A 144 -16.83 6.09 1.01
N ILE A 145 -17.64 6.18 -0.05
CA ILE A 145 -18.00 5.05 -0.90
C ILE A 145 -17.24 5.22 -2.22
N PRO A 146 -16.33 4.29 -2.58
CA PRO A 146 -15.57 4.38 -3.81
C PRO A 146 -16.50 4.56 -5.04
N GLY A 147 -16.08 5.43 -5.95
CA GLY A 147 -16.85 5.72 -7.18
C GLY A 147 -18.08 6.63 -7.02
N GLN A 148 -18.53 6.96 -5.80
CA GLN A 148 -19.70 7.81 -5.59
C GLN A 148 -19.37 9.28 -5.29
N GLN A 149 -18.11 9.62 -5.01
CA GLN A 149 -17.69 10.96 -4.60
C GLN A 149 -16.53 11.44 -5.47
N ASP A 150 -16.57 12.70 -5.87
CA ASP A 150 -15.44 13.36 -6.53
C ASP A 150 -14.40 13.78 -5.49
N LEU A 151 -13.56 12.83 -5.09
CA LEU A 151 -12.51 13.04 -4.10
C LEU A 151 -11.41 13.98 -4.61
N GLU A 152 -11.20 14.05 -5.92
CA GLU A 152 -10.19 14.93 -6.50
C GLU A 152 -10.56 16.41 -6.28
N ALA A 153 -11.83 16.76 -6.37
CA ALA A 153 -12.31 18.11 -6.12
C ALA A 153 -12.04 18.56 -4.67
N TYR A 154 -12.18 17.67 -3.70
CA TYR A 154 -11.92 18.00 -2.28
C TYR A 154 -10.43 18.14 -1.97
N ILE A 155 -9.58 17.31 -2.58
CA ILE A 155 -8.16 17.22 -2.24
C ILE A 155 -7.34 18.28 -2.98
N GLN A 156 -7.69 18.65 -4.21
CA GLN A 156 -6.98 19.66 -5.01
C GLN A 156 -7.05 21.09 -4.41
N SER A 157 -8.10 21.37 -3.64
CA SER A 157 -8.23 22.66 -2.94
C SER A 157 -7.23 22.85 -1.77
N GLY A 158 -6.60 21.76 -1.31
CA GLY A 158 -5.63 21.75 -0.23
C GLY A 158 -4.22 21.39 -0.70
N LYS A 159 -3.47 22.34 -1.31
CA LYS A 159 -2.03 22.12 -1.55
C LYS A 159 -1.32 21.86 -0.22
N SER A 160 -1.16 20.58 0.14
CA SER A 160 -0.40 20.22 1.33
C SER A 160 1.09 20.06 0.97
N SER A 161 1.94 20.76 1.71
CA SER A 161 3.41 20.72 1.66
C SER A 161 4.00 19.44 2.29
N PHE A 162 3.24 18.37 2.43
CA PHE A 162 3.64 17.17 3.17
C PHE A 162 3.97 16.00 2.25
N GLY A 163 5.26 15.74 2.09
CA GLY A 163 5.84 14.47 1.62
C GLY A 163 5.51 14.04 0.17
N ARG A 164 6.19 12.99 -0.33
CA ARG A 164 5.94 12.39 -1.65
C ARG A 164 4.57 11.71 -1.77
N GLY A 165 4.01 11.21 -0.66
CA GLY A 165 2.68 10.61 -0.59
C GLY A 165 1.64 11.61 -0.09
N GLY A 166 1.07 12.43 -0.98
CA GLY A 166 0.02 13.36 -0.64
C GLY A 166 -1.29 12.67 -0.23
N MET A 167 -2.24 13.43 0.32
CA MET A 167 -3.56 12.91 0.67
C MET A 167 -4.29 12.28 -0.54
N LEU A 168 -4.01 12.77 -1.76
CA LEU A 168 -4.55 12.21 -2.99
C LEU A 168 -4.10 10.76 -3.22
N THR A 169 -2.81 10.47 -3.00
CA THR A 169 -2.27 9.10 -3.10
C THR A 169 -2.94 8.18 -2.08
N LYS A 170 -3.04 8.62 -0.82
CA LYS A 170 -3.74 7.86 0.23
C LYS A 170 -5.19 7.55 -0.13
N CYS A 171 -5.91 8.54 -0.68
CA CYS A 171 -7.29 8.35 -1.15
C CYS A 171 -7.39 7.35 -2.30
N LYS A 172 -6.51 7.46 -3.30
CA LYS A 172 -6.50 6.54 -4.44
C LYS A 172 -6.26 5.11 -3.98
N ILE A 173 -5.25 4.87 -3.17
CA ILE A 173 -4.96 3.55 -2.60
C ILE A 173 -6.13 3.05 -1.75
N ALA A 174 -6.69 3.90 -0.89
CA ALA A 174 -7.82 3.54 -0.04
C ALA A 174 -9.06 3.15 -0.87
N CYS A 175 -9.35 3.87 -1.95
CA CYS A 175 -10.44 3.51 -2.86
C CYS A 175 -10.19 2.16 -3.55
N GLN A 176 -9.00 1.96 -4.14
CA GLN A 176 -8.63 0.71 -4.79
C GLN A 176 -8.78 -0.50 -3.86
N VAL A 177 -8.23 -0.39 -2.64
CA VAL A 177 -8.30 -1.45 -1.64
C VAL A 177 -9.73 -1.70 -1.17
N ALA A 178 -10.53 -0.64 -1.02
CA ALA A 178 -11.94 -0.76 -0.65
C ALA A 178 -12.77 -1.42 -1.76
N GLU A 179 -12.53 -1.11 -3.03
CA GLU A 179 -13.17 -1.78 -4.18
C GLU A 179 -12.90 -3.29 -4.21
N GLU A 180 -11.76 -3.72 -3.65
CA GLU A 180 -11.42 -5.14 -3.51
C GLU A 180 -12.08 -5.84 -2.30
N GLY A 181 -12.94 -5.13 -1.57
CA GLY A 181 -13.70 -5.64 -0.45
C GLY A 181 -12.98 -5.60 0.89
N ILE A 182 -11.99 -4.73 1.06
CA ILE A 182 -11.25 -4.49 2.30
C ILE A 182 -11.67 -3.13 2.86
N GLU A 183 -12.13 -3.08 4.11
CA GLU A 183 -12.39 -1.78 4.76
C GLU A 183 -11.07 -1.00 4.88
N VAL A 184 -11.07 0.30 4.54
CA VAL A 184 -9.89 1.14 4.79
C VAL A 184 -10.26 2.28 5.73
N ILE A 185 -9.40 2.50 6.73
CA ILE A 185 -9.58 3.55 7.73
C ILE A 185 -8.38 4.48 7.70
N ILE A 186 -8.61 5.77 7.48
CA ILE A 186 -7.57 6.79 7.60
C ILE A 186 -7.82 7.55 8.90
N ALA A 187 -6.81 7.56 9.79
CA ALA A 187 -6.91 8.16 11.11
C ALA A 187 -5.62 8.88 11.52
N ASN A 188 -5.71 9.69 12.58
CA ASN A 188 -4.58 10.45 13.10
C ASN A 188 -3.72 9.59 14.04
N GLY A 189 -2.55 9.17 13.57
CA GLY A 189 -1.59 8.37 14.35
C GLY A 189 -0.94 9.10 15.53
N LYS A 190 -1.14 10.42 15.66
CA LYS A 190 -0.66 11.20 16.82
C LYS A 190 -1.61 11.18 18.01
N ARG A 191 -2.83 10.64 17.84
CA ARG A 191 -3.79 10.49 18.93
C ARG A 191 -3.44 9.29 19.77
N ASP A 192 -3.43 9.49 21.08
CA ASP A 192 -3.22 8.41 22.02
C ASP A 192 -4.30 7.32 21.86
N ASN A 193 -3.87 6.08 21.93
CA ASN A 193 -4.75 4.90 21.86
C ASN A 193 -5.61 4.81 20.59
N ILE A 194 -5.21 5.45 19.49
CA ILE A 194 -6.04 5.55 18.27
C ILE A 194 -6.50 4.18 17.75
N LEU A 195 -5.63 3.16 17.74
CA LEU A 195 -6.00 1.81 17.29
C LEU A 195 -7.08 1.19 18.18
N ASN A 196 -6.96 1.36 19.49
CA ASN A 196 -7.96 0.88 20.46
C ASN A 196 -9.31 1.61 20.26
N LEU A 197 -9.26 2.93 20.04
CA LEU A 197 -10.45 3.73 19.75
C LEU A 197 -11.15 3.29 18.46
N ILE A 198 -10.40 3.05 17.39
CA ILE A 198 -10.93 2.58 16.10
C ILE A 198 -11.66 1.23 16.28
N LEU A 199 -11.08 0.31 17.03
CA LEU A 199 -11.59 -1.05 17.18
C LEU A 199 -12.76 -1.15 18.17
N HIS A 200 -12.73 -0.39 19.28
CA HIS A 200 -13.70 -0.54 20.37
C HIS A 200 -14.69 0.62 20.52
N GLN A 201 -14.42 1.77 19.90
CA GLN A 201 -15.29 2.95 19.94
C GLN A 201 -15.41 3.61 18.56
N PRO A 202 -15.78 2.85 17.50
CA PRO A 202 -15.77 3.32 16.13
C PRO A 202 -16.61 4.59 15.92
N GLU A 203 -17.78 4.67 16.55
CA GLU A 203 -18.72 5.79 16.43
C GLU A 203 -18.21 7.11 17.05
N LYS A 204 -17.26 7.03 17.98
CA LYS A 204 -16.68 8.19 18.67
C LYS A 204 -15.34 8.60 18.12
N THR A 205 -14.78 7.82 17.21
CA THR A 205 -13.44 8.03 16.69
C THR A 205 -13.47 8.90 15.44
N LEU A 206 -12.78 10.05 15.50
CA LEU A 206 -12.60 10.90 14.32
C LEU A 206 -11.65 10.22 13.35
N CYS A 207 -12.20 9.67 12.27
CA CYS A 207 -11.49 9.02 11.17
C CYS A 207 -12.34 9.06 9.90
N THR A 208 -11.76 8.71 8.78
CA THR A 208 -12.49 8.44 7.54
C THR A 208 -12.48 6.95 7.26
N ARG A 209 -13.66 6.37 7.02
CA ARG A 209 -13.85 4.96 6.65
C ARG A 209 -14.24 4.85 5.18
N PHE A 210 -13.52 4.05 4.44
CA PHE A 210 -13.86 3.68 3.07
C PHE A 210 -14.64 2.38 3.12
N VAL A 211 -15.86 2.43 2.59
CA VAL A 211 -16.79 1.28 2.61
C VAL A 211 -16.29 0.21 1.66
N PRO A 212 -16.11 -1.03 2.14
CA PRO A 212 -15.67 -2.11 1.28
C PRO A 212 -16.73 -2.45 0.23
N GLY A 213 -16.28 -2.69 -1.01
CA GLY A 213 -17.08 -3.26 -2.08
C GLY A 213 -17.41 -4.73 -1.82
N GLU A 214 -18.16 -5.35 -2.74
CA GLU A 214 -18.44 -6.78 -2.65
C GLU A 214 -17.17 -7.62 -2.86
N LYS A 215 -16.91 -8.56 -1.92
CA LYS A 215 -15.75 -9.50 -1.99
C LYS A 215 -15.95 -10.57 -3.07
N ASN A 216 -15.86 -10.21 -4.35
CA ASN A 216 -16.09 -11.14 -5.47
C ASN A 216 -14.87 -11.43 -6.34
N VAL A 217 -13.68 -10.94 -5.97
CA VAL A 217 -12.50 -11.06 -6.83
C VAL A 217 -11.55 -12.17 -6.33
N SER A 218 -11.21 -13.12 -7.20
CA SER A 218 -10.24 -14.17 -6.86
C SER A 218 -8.84 -13.58 -6.62
N ASN A 219 -8.02 -14.23 -5.78
CA ASN A 219 -6.64 -13.81 -5.49
C ASN A 219 -5.77 -13.66 -6.75
N ILE A 220 -6.07 -14.41 -7.81
CA ILE A 220 -5.37 -14.29 -9.10
C ILE A 220 -5.73 -12.96 -9.77
N LYS A 221 -7.01 -12.61 -9.82
CA LYS A 221 -7.46 -11.35 -10.41
C LYS A 221 -6.96 -10.14 -9.62
N LYS A 222 -6.89 -10.24 -8.30
CA LYS A 222 -6.29 -9.22 -7.43
C LYS A 222 -4.81 -9.00 -7.75
N TRP A 223 -4.03 -10.08 -7.87
CA TRP A 223 -2.62 -9.96 -8.25
C TRP A 223 -2.46 -9.34 -9.64
N ILE A 224 -3.25 -9.74 -10.64
CA ILE A 224 -3.22 -9.18 -12.00
C ILE A 224 -3.53 -7.67 -11.97
N ALA A 225 -4.54 -7.24 -11.22
CA ALA A 225 -4.91 -5.82 -11.13
C ALA A 225 -3.77 -4.93 -10.58
N HIS A 226 -2.92 -5.48 -9.72
CA HIS A 226 -1.76 -4.77 -9.17
C HIS A 226 -0.47 -4.96 -9.97
N SER A 227 -0.50 -5.70 -11.08
CA SER A 227 0.67 -5.97 -11.92
C SER A 227 0.76 -5.09 -13.17
N GLU A 228 -0.12 -4.11 -13.35
CA GLU A 228 -0.15 -3.23 -14.55
C GLU A 228 1.18 -2.52 -14.80
N ASP A 229 1.85 -2.04 -13.76
CA ASP A 229 3.16 -1.37 -13.86
C ASP A 229 4.31 -2.31 -14.31
N PHE A 230 4.09 -3.62 -14.32
CA PHE A 230 5.07 -4.63 -14.72
C PHE A 230 4.76 -5.28 -16.07
N ALA A 231 3.68 -4.83 -16.74
CA ALA A 231 3.28 -5.36 -18.03
C ALA A 231 4.36 -5.07 -19.08
N LYS A 232 4.91 -6.12 -19.70
CA LYS A 232 5.89 -6.03 -20.78
C LYS A 232 5.24 -5.76 -22.14
N GLY A 233 3.93 -5.90 -22.22
CA GLY A 233 3.17 -5.63 -23.42
C GLY A 233 1.66 -5.64 -23.20
N LYS A 234 0.91 -5.43 -24.30
CA LYS A 234 -0.55 -5.41 -24.32
C LYS A 234 -1.10 -6.35 -25.37
N ILE A 235 -2.09 -7.12 -25.00
CA ILE A 235 -2.88 -7.95 -25.92
C ILE A 235 -4.25 -7.29 -26.05
N VAL A 236 -4.54 -6.74 -27.24
CA VAL A 236 -5.84 -6.17 -27.55
C VAL A 236 -6.78 -7.29 -28.00
N ILE A 237 -7.94 -7.40 -27.39
CA ILE A 237 -8.91 -8.46 -27.60
C ILE A 237 -10.21 -7.93 -28.21
N ASN A 238 -10.99 -8.80 -28.81
CA ASN A 238 -12.33 -8.48 -29.31
C ASN A 238 -13.39 -8.59 -28.21
N ALA A 239 -14.60 -8.07 -28.48
CA ALA A 239 -15.70 -8.05 -27.53
C ALA A 239 -16.11 -9.44 -26.99
N GLY A 240 -16.03 -10.49 -27.83
CA GLY A 240 -16.33 -11.86 -27.38
C GLY A 240 -15.31 -12.41 -26.38
N ALA A 241 -14.02 -12.07 -26.53
CA ALA A 241 -12.99 -12.44 -25.59
C ALA A 241 -13.11 -11.59 -24.29
N GLU A 242 -13.49 -10.32 -24.40
CA GLU A 242 -13.76 -9.45 -23.25
C GLU A 242 -14.91 -10.01 -22.39
N GLU A 243 -16.03 -10.40 -23.01
CA GLU A 243 -17.16 -11.00 -22.31
C GLU A 243 -16.77 -12.29 -21.59
N ALA A 244 -16.01 -13.16 -22.28
CA ALA A 244 -15.52 -14.42 -21.69
C ALA A 244 -14.60 -14.20 -20.49
N LEU A 245 -13.66 -13.24 -20.55
CA LEU A 245 -12.73 -12.92 -19.47
C LEU A 245 -13.37 -12.20 -18.28
N SER A 246 -14.40 -11.39 -18.55
CA SER A 246 -15.16 -10.67 -17.53
C SER A 246 -16.11 -11.58 -16.74
N SER A 247 -16.32 -12.81 -17.23
CA SER A 247 -17.16 -13.79 -16.54
C SER A 247 -16.50 -14.27 -15.22
N PRO A 248 -17.32 -14.71 -14.21
CA PRO A 248 -16.78 -15.29 -12.96
C PRO A 248 -16.01 -16.60 -13.18
N LYS A 249 -16.22 -17.26 -14.32
CA LYS A 249 -15.54 -18.52 -14.66
C LYS A 249 -14.14 -18.23 -15.21
N ALA A 250 -13.17 -19.03 -14.80
CA ALA A 250 -11.84 -18.99 -15.39
C ALA A 250 -11.93 -19.33 -16.89
N SER A 251 -11.42 -18.43 -17.71
CA SER A 251 -11.42 -18.56 -19.17
C SER A 251 -10.02 -18.29 -19.71
N SER A 252 -9.65 -18.96 -20.78
CA SER A 252 -8.41 -18.72 -21.52
C SER A 252 -8.69 -17.89 -22.75
N ILE A 253 -7.76 -17.02 -23.11
CA ILE A 253 -7.83 -16.27 -24.37
C ILE A 253 -7.47 -17.22 -25.51
N LEU A 254 -8.39 -17.37 -26.45
CA LEU A 254 -8.12 -18.06 -27.71
C LEU A 254 -7.52 -17.08 -28.73
N LEU A 255 -6.66 -17.55 -29.63
CA LEU A 255 -6.05 -16.71 -30.66
C LEU A 255 -7.07 -15.94 -31.49
N VAL A 256 -8.25 -16.52 -31.75
CA VAL A 256 -9.36 -15.85 -32.47
C VAL A 256 -9.90 -14.62 -31.71
N GLY A 257 -9.68 -14.55 -30.42
CA GLY A 257 -10.05 -13.40 -29.59
C GLY A 257 -9.03 -12.27 -29.60
N VAL A 258 -7.81 -12.51 -30.09
CA VAL A 258 -6.73 -11.52 -30.12
C VAL A 258 -6.78 -10.72 -31.41
N THR A 259 -6.83 -9.39 -31.30
CA THR A 259 -6.88 -8.48 -32.46
C THR A 259 -5.54 -7.78 -32.73
N ARG A 260 -4.75 -7.53 -31.67
CA ARG A 260 -3.44 -6.86 -31.79
C ARG A 260 -2.58 -7.19 -30.57
N ILE A 261 -1.28 -7.23 -30.78
CA ILE A 261 -0.25 -7.38 -29.72
C ILE A 261 0.68 -6.18 -29.80
N GLU A 262 0.99 -5.58 -28.67
CA GLU A 262 1.91 -4.45 -28.50
C GLU A 262 2.94 -4.81 -27.42
N GLY A 263 4.21 -4.50 -27.68
CA GLY A 263 5.32 -4.82 -26.77
C GLY A 263 6.11 -6.04 -27.23
N ASP A 264 7.21 -6.29 -26.53
CA ASP A 264 8.14 -7.42 -26.79
C ASP A 264 8.17 -8.29 -25.53
N PHE A 265 7.48 -9.41 -25.56
CA PHE A 265 7.38 -10.33 -24.44
C PHE A 265 7.37 -11.79 -24.94
N GLU A 266 7.89 -12.66 -24.10
CA GLU A 266 8.03 -14.09 -24.38
C GLU A 266 7.04 -14.91 -23.54
N LYS A 267 7.12 -16.23 -23.73
CA LYS A 267 6.35 -17.16 -22.91
C LYS A 267 6.77 -17.01 -21.43
N ASP A 268 5.80 -16.92 -20.55
CA ASP A 268 5.94 -16.78 -19.10
C ASP A 268 6.31 -15.34 -18.63
N ASP A 269 6.26 -14.37 -19.52
CA ASP A 269 6.37 -12.94 -19.19
C ASP A 269 5.08 -12.38 -18.57
#